data_378705aab03f30660f2d4c859c9903dc
#
_entry.id   378705aab03f30660f2d4c859c9903dc
#
_cell.length_a   1.000
_cell.length_b   1.000
_cell.length_c   1.000
_cell.angle_alpha   90.00
_cell.angle_beta   90.00
_cell.angle_gamma   90.00
#
_symmetry.space_group_name_H-M   'P 1'
#
loop_
_entity.id
_entity.type
_entity.pdbx_description
1 polymer ?
#
loop_
_entity_poly.entity_id
_entity_poly.type
_entity_poly.pdbx_seq_one_letter_code
_entity_poly.pdbx_strand_id
1 'polypeptide(L)'
;MQQILLIEDEQRIADLIKRSLEEQGFVITVAYDGLMGKKLAIANNYDIVITDIILPNINGIELCKLIKSIKPDMPVIMLTALGTTDDKVEGFDAGADDYIIKPFDFKELLVRIRALLKRLRQNVPVGNILRVADLVMNLDSKEVSRDGQTISLTAKEFQLLEYLVKNKNRVVSRADIALNVWDIDFDTKTNVIDVYVTFLRKKIDRIFPHKLIHTQVGMGYILKDS
;
A
#
# COMPACT_ATOMS: atom_id res chain seq x y z
N MET A 1 20.58 7.67 5.94
CA MET A 1 19.78 8.89 5.69
C MET A 1 18.94 8.63 4.46
N GLN A 2 17.68 9.09 4.42
CA GLN A 2 16.80 8.89 3.26
C GLN A 2 17.14 9.92 2.18
N GLN A 3 17.21 9.44 0.93
CA GLN A 3 17.60 10.25 -0.23
C GLN A 3 16.39 10.63 -1.06
N ILE A 4 16.23 11.90 -1.34
CA ILE A 4 15.11 12.46 -2.12
C ILE A 4 15.67 13.11 -3.38
N LEU A 5 15.08 12.78 -4.53
CA LEU A 5 15.29 13.54 -5.76
C LEU A 5 14.16 14.57 -5.89
N LEU A 6 14.52 15.84 -5.90
CA LEU A 6 13.61 16.95 -6.14
C LEU A 6 13.84 17.50 -7.56
N ILE A 7 12.75 17.60 -8.35
CA ILE A 7 12.79 18.09 -9.72
C ILE A 7 11.86 19.29 -9.82
N GLU A 8 12.45 20.47 -9.88
CA GLU A 8 11.76 21.76 -9.84
C GLU A 8 12.60 22.78 -10.60
N ASP A 9 12.05 23.43 -11.61
CA ASP A 9 12.77 24.37 -12.46
C ASP A 9 12.91 25.76 -11.82
N GLU A 10 12.00 26.13 -10.92
CA GLU A 10 12.09 27.37 -10.19
C GLU A 10 13.06 27.26 -9.02
N GLN A 11 14.28 27.79 -9.21
CA GLN A 11 15.38 27.66 -8.26
C GLN A 11 15.02 28.11 -6.83
N ARG A 12 14.20 29.17 -6.69
CA ARG A 12 13.78 29.68 -5.37
C ARG A 12 12.91 28.66 -4.62
N ILE A 13 11.99 28.00 -5.33
CA ILE A 13 11.13 26.96 -4.76
C ILE A 13 11.96 25.73 -4.42
N ALA A 14 12.82 25.31 -5.36
CA ALA A 14 13.73 24.18 -5.15
C ALA A 14 14.62 24.36 -3.91
N ASP A 15 15.25 25.55 -3.76
CA ASP A 15 16.11 25.86 -2.62
C ASP A 15 15.34 25.90 -1.30
N LEU A 16 14.10 26.43 -1.31
CA LEU A 16 13.24 26.45 -0.12
C LEU A 16 12.88 25.02 0.33
N ILE A 17 12.39 24.21 -0.61
CA ILE A 17 12.01 22.81 -0.32
C ILE A 17 13.24 22.02 0.13
N LYS A 18 14.36 22.14 -0.57
CA LYS A 18 15.61 21.47 -0.24
C LYS A 18 16.03 21.79 1.19
N ARG A 19 16.19 23.07 1.54
CA ARG A 19 16.63 23.50 2.87
C ARG A 19 15.69 22.96 3.96
N SER A 20 14.38 23.10 3.74
CA SER A 20 13.39 22.65 4.72
C SER A 20 13.41 21.13 4.93
N LEU A 21 13.68 20.34 3.89
CA LEU A 21 13.79 18.89 3.99
C LEU A 21 15.13 18.45 4.61
N GLU A 22 16.23 19.15 4.30
CA GLU A 22 17.54 18.90 4.91
C GLU A 22 17.50 19.14 6.43
N GLU A 23 16.80 20.17 6.91
CA GLU A 23 16.55 20.42 8.34
C GLU A 23 15.79 19.27 9.02
N GLN A 24 15.02 18.47 8.25
CA GLN A 24 14.33 17.27 8.74
C GLN A 24 15.15 15.98 8.63
N GLY A 25 16.43 16.08 8.22
CA GLY A 25 17.38 14.97 8.15
C GLY A 25 17.35 14.17 6.85
N PHE A 26 16.75 14.69 5.79
CA PHE A 26 16.79 14.10 4.45
C PHE A 26 18.05 14.55 3.70
N VAL A 27 18.47 13.74 2.72
CA VAL A 27 19.53 14.10 1.75
C VAL A 27 18.84 14.43 0.42
N ILE A 28 19.02 15.65 -0.08
CA ILE A 28 18.29 16.15 -1.24
C ILE A 28 19.21 16.33 -2.42
N THR A 29 18.89 15.69 -3.53
CA THR A 29 19.47 15.98 -4.86
C THR A 29 18.45 16.79 -5.66
N VAL A 30 18.88 17.89 -6.27
CA VAL A 30 17.99 18.74 -7.07
C VAL A 30 18.33 18.59 -8.55
N ALA A 31 17.28 18.50 -9.36
CA ALA A 31 17.31 18.66 -10.80
C ALA A 31 16.43 19.86 -11.20
N TYR A 32 16.88 20.68 -12.14
CA TYR A 32 16.16 21.88 -12.55
C TYR A 32 15.42 21.75 -13.88
N ASP A 33 15.38 20.54 -14.43
CA ASP A 33 14.61 20.20 -15.62
C ASP A 33 14.29 18.68 -15.65
N GLY A 34 13.30 18.31 -16.47
CA GLY A 34 12.87 16.92 -16.57
C GLY A 34 13.91 15.98 -17.17
N LEU A 35 14.79 16.45 -18.06
CA LEU A 35 15.83 15.61 -18.66
C LEU A 35 16.92 15.25 -17.64
N MET A 36 17.37 16.23 -16.86
CA MET A 36 18.29 16.01 -15.75
C MET A 36 17.64 15.10 -14.68
N GLY A 37 16.37 15.37 -14.34
CA GLY A 37 15.59 14.55 -13.41
C GLY A 37 15.53 13.08 -13.85
N LYS A 38 15.21 12.81 -15.12
CA LYS A 38 15.25 11.48 -15.73
C LYS A 38 16.61 10.81 -15.56
N LYS A 39 17.68 11.51 -15.94
CA LYS A 39 19.06 10.95 -15.86
C LYS A 39 19.40 10.57 -14.42
N LEU A 40 19.11 11.42 -13.45
CA LEU A 40 19.39 11.19 -12.04
C LEU A 40 18.53 10.05 -11.47
N ALA A 41 17.23 10.04 -11.78
CA ALA A 41 16.31 9.00 -11.30
C ALA A 41 16.68 7.59 -11.79
N ILE A 42 17.23 7.47 -13.00
CA ILE A 42 17.67 6.18 -13.56
C ILE A 42 19.01 5.76 -12.99
N ALA A 43 19.97 6.68 -12.92
CA ALA A 43 21.36 6.38 -12.58
C ALA A 43 21.58 6.13 -11.07
N ASN A 44 20.71 6.65 -10.20
CA ASN A 44 20.90 6.59 -8.76
C ASN A 44 19.69 5.94 -8.07
N ASN A 45 19.88 5.55 -6.81
CA ASN A 45 18.80 5.07 -5.97
C ASN A 45 18.35 6.20 -5.03
N TYR A 46 17.07 6.53 -5.11
CA TYR A 46 16.40 7.45 -4.21
C TYR A 46 15.31 6.70 -3.46
N ASP A 47 14.95 7.19 -2.28
CA ASP A 47 13.82 6.65 -1.50
C ASP A 47 12.48 7.23 -1.98
N ILE A 48 12.50 8.43 -2.61
CA ILE A 48 11.33 9.10 -3.16
C ILE A 48 11.75 10.13 -4.21
N VAL A 49 10.90 10.35 -5.19
CA VAL A 49 11.02 11.43 -6.18
C VAL A 49 9.89 12.44 -5.94
N ILE A 50 10.23 13.73 -5.93
CA ILE A 50 9.29 14.84 -5.90
C ILE A 50 9.50 15.62 -7.19
N THR A 51 8.46 15.79 -7.98
CA THR A 51 8.58 16.47 -9.29
C THR A 51 7.47 17.48 -9.50
N ASP A 52 7.82 18.65 -10.04
CA ASP A 52 6.79 19.51 -10.65
C ASP A 52 6.22 18.84 -11.89
N ILE A 53 4.98 19.14 -12.21
CA ILE A 53 4.34 18.73 -13.48
C ILE A 53 4.88 19.59 -14.62
N ILE A 54 4.98 20.89 -14.41
CA ILE A 54 5.41 21.84 -15.46
C ILE A 54 6.92 21.98 -15.38
N LEU A 55 7.62 21.25 -16.24
CA LEU A 55 9.08 21.25 -16.31
C LEU A 55 9.54 21.46 -17.75
N PRO A 56 10.70 22.11 -17.96
CA PRO A 56 11.36 22.15 -19.25
C PRO A 56 11.79 20.76 -19.73
N ASN A 57 11.81 20.59 -21.06
CA ASN A 57 12.25 19.39 -21.80
C ASN A 57 11.31 18.18 -21.68
N ILE A 58 11.12 17.64 -20.50
CA ILE A 58 10.23 16.51 -20.21
C ILE A 58 9.32 16.95 -19.08
N ASN A 59 7.99 16.91 -19.29
CA ASN A 59 7.04 17.25 -18.24
C ASN A 59 7.00 16.19 -17.14
N GLY A 60 6.54 16.56 -15.93
CA GLY A 60 6.55 15.68 -14.77
C GLY A 60 5.67 14.44 -14.93
N ILE A 61 4.60 14.50 -15.72
CA ILE A 61 3.72 13.35 -16.00
C ILE A 61 4.45 12.30 -16.83
N GLU A 62 5.08 12.73 -17.94
CA GLU A 62 5.90 11.84 -18.77
C GLU A 62 7.09 11.26 -18.01
N LEU A 63 7.72 12.10 -17.18
CA LEU A 63 8.82 11.68 -16.32
C LEU A 63 8.37 10.61 -15.32
N CYS A 64 7.22 10.80 -14.69
CA CYS A 64 6.65 9.81 -13.77
C CYS A 64 6.38 8.47 -14.45
N LYS A 65 5.69 8.48 -15.61
CA LYS A 65 5.44 7.27 -16.42
C LYS A 65 6.74 6.52 -16.71
N LEU A 66 7.79 7.25 -17.08
CA LEU A 66 9.08 6.68 -17.38
C LEU A 66 9.76 6.10 -16.13
N ILE A 67 9.77 6.83 -15.01
CA ILE A 67 10.32 6.33 -13.75
C ILE A 67 9.59 5.06 -13.33
N LYS A 68 8.25 5.05 -13.37
CA LYS A 68 7.43 3.89 -12.99
C LYS A 68 7.61 2.70 -13.92
N SER A 69 7.89 2.91 -15.19
CA SER A 69 8.18 1.80 -16.12
C SER A 69 9.51 1.10 -15.81
N ILE A 70 10.51 1.82 -15.27
CA ILE A 70 11.85 1.29 -14.97
C ILE A 70 11.96 0.86 -13.51
N LYS A 71 11.36 1.63 -12.60
CA LYS A 71 11.37 1.44 -11.15
C LYS A 71 9.93 1.50 -10.62
N PRO A 72 9.12 0.44 -10.77
CA PRO A 72 7.69 0.45 -10.41
C PRO A 72 7.42 0.83 -8.95
N ASP A 73 8.32 0.43 -8.04
CA ASP A 73 8.20 0.64 -6.60
C ASP A 73 8.73 2.01 -6.14
N MET A 74 9.31 2.81 -7.04
CA MET A 74 9.80 4.15 -6.70
C MET A 74 8.63 5.09 -6.41
N PRO A 75 8.47 5.63 -5.20
CA PRO A 75 7.41 6.59 -4.92
C PRO A 75 7.66 7.90 -5.63
N VAL A 76 6.59 8.46 -6.18
CA VAL A 76 6.60 9.76 -6.86
C VAL A 76 5.50 10.63 -6.29
N ILE A 77 5.87 11.81 -5.77
CA ILE A 77 4.95 12.91 -5.43
C ILE A 77 5.01 13.95 -6.55
N MET A 78 3.86 14.34 -7.08
CA MET A 78 3.77 15.44 -8.04
C MET A 78 3.35 16.73 -7.34
N LEU A 79 4.09 17.81 -7.62
CA LEU A 79 3.71 19.16 -7.27
C LEU A 79 2.99 19.78 -8.48
N THR A 80 1.81 20.36 -8.27
CA THR A 80 1.00 20.89 -9.38
C THR A 80 0.41 22.24 -9.06
N ALA A 81 0.47 23.15 -10.00
CA ALA A 81 -0.30 24.39 -9.98
C ALA A 81 -1.71 24.19 -10.56
N LEU A 82 -1.98 23.03 -11.18
CA LEU A 82 -3.21 22.73 -11.90
C LEU A 82 -4.24 22.15 -10.93
N GLY A 83 -5.35 22.85 -10.73
CA GLY A 83 -6.42 22.49 -9.79
C GLY A 83 -7.60 21.77 -10.42
N THR A 84 -7.54 21.43 -11.74
CA THR A 84 -8.67 20.81 -12.42
C THR A 84 -8.71 19.30 -12.16
N THR A 85 -9.91 18.72 -12.24
CA THR A 85 -10.13 17.28 -12.07
C THR A 85 -9.43 16.49 -13.17
N ASP A 86 -9.34 17.00 -14.39
CA ASP A 86 -8.76 16.33 -15.55
C ASP A 86 -7.24 16.19 -15.41
N ASP A 87 -6.55 17.21 -14.91
CA ASP A 87 -5.10 17.14 -14.65
C ASP A 87 -4.73 16.12 -13.58
N LYS A 88 -5.59 15.95 -12.57
CA LYS A 88 -5.41 14.93 -11.53
C LYS A 88 -5.58 13.52 -12.08
N VAL A 89 -6.54 13.32 -12.99
CA VAL A 89 -6.80 12.01 -13.62
C VAL A 89 -5.61 11.60 -14.49
N GLU A 90 -5.08 12.49 -15.35
CA GLU A 90 -3.90 12.19 -16.16
C GLU A 90 -2.67 11.85 -15.32
N GLY A 91 -2.52 12.52 -14.20
CA GLY A 91 -1.41 12.25 -13.29
C GLY A 91 -1.56 10.93 -12.54
N PHE A 92 -2.76 10.55 -12.08
CA PHE A 92 -3.00 9.23 -11.48
C PHE A 92 -2.77 8.10 -12.49
N ASP A 93 -3.18 8.29 -13.75
CA ASP A 93 -2.89 7.36 -14.85
C ASP A 93 -1.38 7.25 -15.15
N ALA A 94 -0.59 8.26 -14.76
CA ALA A 94 0.87 8.22 -14.82
C ALA A 94 1.53 7.35 -13.75
N GLY A 95 0.76 6.89 -12.75
CA GLY A 95 1.23 6.04 -11.66
C GLY A 95 1.88 6.82 -10.50
N ALA A 96 1.66 8.12 -10.37
CA ALA A 96 2.11 8.88 -9.20
C ALA A 96 1.41 8.38 -7.92
N ASP A 97 2.15 8.38 -6.81
CA ASP A 97 1.66 7.89 -5.53
C ASP A 97 0.93 8.95 -4.71
N ASP A 98 1.21 10.24 -4.98
CA ASP A 98 0.53 11.35 -4.33
C ASP A 98 0.67 12.67 -5.13
N TYR A 99 -0.22 13.65 -4.83
CA TYR A 99 -0.27 14.98 -5.46
C TYR A 99 -0.38 16.07 -4.42
N ILE A 100 0.33 17.18 -4.65
CA ILE A 100 0.26 18.37 -3.82
C ILE A 100 0.02 19.57 -4.71
N ILE A 101 -1.03 20.34 -4.40
CA ILE A 101 -1.40 21.54 -5.16
C ILE A 101 -0.59 22.71 -4.64
N LYS A 102 0.07 23.43 -5.54
CA LYS A 102 0.74 24.72 -5.24
C LYS A 102 -0.31 25.86 -5.17
N PRO A 103 -0.22 26.79 -4.20
CA PRO A 103 0.75 26.83 -3.10
C PRO A 103 0.37 25.85 -1.97
N PHE A 104 1.36 25.22 -1.36
CA PHE A 104 1.17 24.24 -0.28
C PHE A 104 1.93 24.63 1.00
N ASP A 105 1.47 24.13 2.13
CA ASP A 105 2.23 24.20 3.39
C ASP A 105 3.31 23.11 3.39
N PHE A 106 4.53 23.49 3.76
CA PHE A 106 5.65 22.56 3.89
C PHE A 106 5.34 21.36 4.82
N LYS A 107 4.54 21.61 5.86
CA LYS A 107 4.09 20.53 6.77
C LYS A 107 3.28 19.45 6.03
N GLU A 108 2.45 19.87 5.05
CA GLU A 108 1.70 18.93 4.23
C GLU A 108 2.64 18.04 3.40
N LEU A 109 3.61 18.65 2.70
CA LEU A 109 4.62 17.91 1.94
C LEU A 109 5.36 16.92 2.83
N LEU A 110 5.80 17.35 4.02
CA LEU A 110 6.54 16.51 4.97
C LEU A 110 5.72 15.31 5.46
N VAL A 111 4.44 15.51 5.78
CA VAL A 111 3.54 14.44 6.22
C VAL A 111 3.37 13.39 5.11
N ARG A 112 3.18 13.80 3.86
CA ARG A 112 3.01 12.94 2.69
C ARG A 112 4.29 12.14 2.39
N ILE A 113 5.45 12.80 2.41
CA ILE A 113 6.77 12.14 2.28
C ILE A 113 6.90 11.04 3.33
N ARG A 114 6.68 11.37 4.61
CA ARG A 114 6.79 10.40 5.71
C ARG A 114 5.81 9.24 5.58
N ALA A 115 4.59 9.49 5.12
CA ALA A 115 3.58 8.46 4.90
C ALA A 115 4.02 7.47 3.80
N LEU A 116 4.51 7.98 2.66
CA LEU A 116 5.01 7.14 1.56
C LEU A 116 6.26 6.36 1.97
N LEU A 117 7.23 7.01 2.61
CA LEU A 117 8.44 6.35 3.09
C LEU A 117 8.17 5.30 4.18
N LYS A 118 7.13 5.50 5.01
CA LYS A 118 6.67 4.50 5.97
C LYS A 118 6.08 3.28 5.26
N ARG A 119 5.27 3.48 4.21
CA ARG A 119 4.74 2.39 3.36
C ARG A 119 5.88 1.57 2.75
N LEU A 120 6.94 2.20 2.26
CA LEU A 120 8.11 1.51 1.71
C LEU A 120 8.90 0.73 2.75
N ARG A 121 9.06 1.28 3.95
CA ARG A 121 9.71 0.55 5.06
C ARG A 121 8.86 -0.61 5.56
N GLN A 122 7.54 -0.52 5.41
CA GLN A 122 6.62 -1.64 5.62
C GLN A 122 6.60 -2.58 4.41
N ASN A 123 7.03 -2.10 3.22
CA ASN A 123 7.29 -2.85 1.98
C ASN A 123 8.75 -3.28 1.76
N VAL A 124 9.65 -3.23 2.76
CA VAL A 124 10.68 -4.27 2.84
C VAL A 124 9.89 -5.58 2.82
N PRO A 125 10.18 -6.58 1.96
CA PRO A 125 9.36 -7.77 1.80
C PRO A 125 9.46 -8.71 3.01
N VAL A 126 9.01 -8.28 4.15
CA VAL A 126 8.01 -8.93 4.94
C VAL A 126 6.73 -8.53 4.21
N GLY A 127 6.45 -9.16 3.08
CA GLY A 127 5.24 -8.93 2.30
C GLY A 127 4.08 -8.81 3.26
N ASN A 128 2.99 -8.19 2.86
CA ASN A 128 1.68 -8.25 3.53
C ASN A 128 1.33 -9.73 3.83
N ILE A 129 2.32 -10.43 4.42
CA ILE A 129 2.33 -11.84 4.75
C ILE A 129 1.86 -11.94 6.19
N LEU A 130 0.63 -12.35 6.33
CA LEU A 130 0.11 -12.77 7.61
C LEU A 130 0.53 -14.22 7.86
N ARG A 131 0.96 -14.52 9.08
CA ARG A 131 1.36 -15.87 9.48
C ARG A 131 0.65 -16.28 10.77
N VAL A 132 0.12 -17.49 10.76
CA VAL A 132 -0.40 -18.16 11.96
C VAL A 132 -0.02 -19.64 11.87
N ALA A 133 0.85 -20.10 12.77
CA ALA A 133 1.45 -21.42 12.70
C ALA A 133 2.10 -21.65 11.32
N ASP A 134 1.70 -22.70 10.63
CA ASP A 134 2.12 -23.11 9.30
C ASP A 134 1.35 -22.42 8.15
N LEU A 135 0.33 -21.62 8.47
CA LEU A 135 -0.46 -20.85 7.50
C LEU A 135 0.27 -19.54 7.14
N VAL A 136 0.42 -19.28 5.85
CA VAL A 136 1.02 -18.07 5.29
C VAL A 136 0.05 -17.49 4.27
N MET A 137 -0.28 -16.21 4.43
CA MET A 137 -1.08 -15.44 3.49
C MET A 137 -0.27 -14.26 2.95
N ASN A 138 -0.14 -14.16 1.65
CA ASN A 138 0.38 -12.97 0.99
C ASN A 138 -0.80 -12.09 0.57
N LEU A 139 -0.95 -10.91 1.18
CA LEU A 139 -2.08 -10.02 0.91
C LEU A 139 -1.93 -9.26 -0.41
N ASP A 140 -0.73 -9.19 -0.98
CA ASP A 140 -0.46 -8.51 -2.24
C ASP A 140 -0.73 -9.44 -3.42
N SER A 141 -0.10 -10.63 -3.47
CA SER A 141 -0.33 -11.62 -4.52
C SER A 141 -1.64 -12.41 -4.34
N LYS A 142 -2.33 -12.26 -3.19
CA LYS A 142 -3.53 -13.01 -2.81
C LYS A 142 -3.31 -14.53 -2.74
N GLU A 143 -2.08 -14.93 -2.54
CA GLU A 143 -1.70 -16.33 -2.35
C GLU A 143 -1.82 -16.76 -0.91
N VAL A 144 -2.26 -17.98 -0.72
CA VAL A 144 -2.34 -18.64 0.59
C VAL A 144 -1.61 -19.98 0.50
N SER A 145 -0.80 -20.27 1.50
CA SER A 145 -0.18 -21.59 1.64
C SER A 145 -0.24 -22.07 3.08
N ARG A 146 -0.24 -23.36 3.26
CA ARG A 146 -0.15 -24.00 4.57
C ARG A 146 0.79 -25.20 4.48
N ASP A 147 1.77 -25.28 5.38
CA ASP A 147 2.84 -26.28 5.35
C ASP A 147 3.50 -26.38 3.95
N GLY A 148 3.75 -25.22 3.32
CA GLY A 148 4.32 -25.12 1.97
C GLY A 148 3.37 -25.48 0.81
N GLN A 149 2.16 -25.95 1.07
CA GLN A 149 1.17 -26.29 0.04
C GLN A 149 0.30 -25.07 -0.29
N THR A 150 0.23 -24.69 -1.57
CA THR A 150 -0.62 -23.61 -2.02
C THR A 150 -2.10 -23.98 -1.94
N ILE A 151 -2.92 -23.09 -1.39
CA ILE A 151 -4.35 -23.26 -1.19
C ILE A 151 -5.10 -22.25 -2.06
N SER A 152 -5.93 -22.74 -2.98
CA SER A 152 -6.77 -21.88 -3.80
C SER A 152 -8.04 -21.45 -3.05
N LEU A 153 -8.17 -20.16 -2.82
CA LEU A 153 -9.33 -19.53 -2.21
C LEU A 153 -10.06 -18.65 -3.21
N THR A 154 -11.39 -18.57 -3.09
CA THR A 154 -12.17 -17.53 -3.75
C THR A 154 -11.93 -16.18 -3.08
N ALA A 155 -12.28 -15.08 -3.72
CA ALA A 155 -12.11 -13.73 -3.17
C ALA A 155 -12.76 -13.58 -1.78
N LYS A 156 -13.97 -14.13 -1.59
CA LYS A 156 -14.67 -14.06 -0.30
C LYS A 156 -14.07 -14.98 0.77
N GLU A 157 -13.60 -16.16 0.41
CA GLU A 157 -12.86 -17.03 1.33
C GLU A 157 -11.55 -16.37 1.78
N PHE A 158 -10.85 -15.70 0.84
CA PHE A 158 -9.64 -14.96 1.15
C PHE A 158 -9.92 -13.81 2.12
N GLN A 159 -10.93 -12.97 1.86
CA GLN A 159 -11.33 -11.87 2.74
C GLN A 159 -11.71 -12.36 4.14
N LEU A 160 -12.45 -13.46 4.22
CA LEU A 160 -12.83 -14.08 5.50
C LEU A 160 -11.59 -14.57 6.26
N LEU A 161 -10.67 -15.25 5.58
CA LEU A 161 -9.44 -15.74 6.20
C LEU A 161 -8.57 -14.56 6.66
N GLU A 162 -8.40 -13.54 5.83
CA GLU A 162 -7.67 -12.32 6.18
C GLU A 162 -8.25 -11.66 7.44
N TYR A 163 -9.57 -11.53 7.52
CA TYR A 163 -10.23 -10.96 8.68
C TYR A 163 -9.99 -11.80 9.96
N LEU A 164 -10.10 -13.11 9.87
CA LEU A 164 -9.83 -14.03 10.99
C LEU A 164 -8.37 -13.97 11.43
N VAL A 165 -7.41 -13.95 10.49
CA VAL A 165 -5.97 -13.88 10.79
C VAL A 165 -5.58 -12.56 11.43
N LYS A 166 -6.14 -11.42 10.95
CA LYS A 166 -5.93 -10.10 11.57
C LYS A 166 -6.48 -10.02 13.00
N ASN A 167 -7.50 -10.84 13.31
CA ASN A 167 -8.09 -10.95 14.64
C ASN A 167 -7.66 -12.23 15.37
N LYS A 168 -6.46 -12.77 15.06
CA LYS A 168 -5.98 -14.00 15.72
C LYS A 168 -6.05 -13.91 17.24
N ASN A 169 -6.40 -15.02 17.89
CA ASN A 169 -6.57 -15.16 19.33
C ASN A 169 -7.73 -14.33 19.92
N ARG A 170 -8.60 -13.75 19.08
CA ARG A 170 -9.83 -13.07 19.51
C ARG A 170 -11.04 -13.79 18.93
N VAL A 171 -12.09 -13.86 19.74
CA VAL A 171 -13.38 -14.32 19.24
C VAL A 171 -14.01 -13.19 18.43
N VAL A 172 -14.38 -13.48 17.19
CA VAL A 172 -15.12 -12.57 16.32
C VAL A 172 -16.55 -13.07 16.15
N SER A 173 -17.52 -12.19 16.37
CA SER A 173 -18.92 -12.55 16.25
C SER A 173 -19.33 -12.72 14.78
N ARG A 174 -20.45 -13.42 14.54
CA ARG A 174 -21.03 -13.51 13.19
C ARG A 174 -21.40 -12.15 12.63
N ALA A 175 -21.89 -11.25 13.48
CA ALA A 175 -22.24 -9.89 13.10
C ALA A 175 -21.00 -9.10 12.67
N ASP A 176 -19.90 -9.17 13.43
CA ASP A 176 -18.62 -8.52 13.06
C ASP A 176 -18.08 -9.05 11.73
N ILE A 177 -18.16 -10.38 11.52
CA ILE A 177 -17.74 -10.99 10.24
C ILE A 177 -18.63 -10.51 9.10
N ALA A 178 -19.97 -10.45 9.29
CA ALA A 178 -20.90 -9.98 8.28
C ALA A 178 -20.60 -8.54 7.88
N LEU A 179 -20.42 -7.66 8.84
CA LEU A 179 -20.12 -6.26 8.61
C LEU A 179 -18.78 -6.06 7.88
N ASN A 180 -17.70 -6.71 8.35
CA ASN A 180 -16.36 -6.43 7.85
C ASN A 180 -15.98 -7.19 6.57
N VAL A 181 -16.67 -8.27 6.23
CA VAL A 181 -16.36 -9.10 5.06
C VAL A 181 -17.43 -8.96 3.96
N TRP A 182 -18.69 -8.71 4.32
CA TRP A 182 -19.82 -8.62 3.39
C TRP A 182 -20.47 -7.25 3.30
N ASP A 183 -20.05 -6.27 4.12
CA ASP A 183 -20.68 -4.94 4.23
C ASP A 183 -22.20 -5.02 4.55
N ILE A 184 -22.62 -6.05 5.29
CA ILE A 184 -24.02 -6.28 5.65
C ILE A 184 -24.22 -5.92 7.12
N ASP A 185 -24.99 -4.86 7.35
CA ASP A 185 -25.38 -4.37 8.69
C ASP A 185 -26.77 -4.90 9.09
N PHE A 186 -27.00 -6.22 9.00
CA PHE A 186 -28.29 -6.78 9.39
C PHE A 186 -28.18 -8.15 10.05
N ASP A 187 -29.19 -8.40 10.93
CA ASP A 187 -29.54 -9.66 11.57
C ASP A 187 -29.73 -10.74 10.48
N THR A 188 -28.61 -11.31 10.06
CA THR A 188 -28.59 -12.32 9.01
C THR A 188 -29.12 -13.63 9.59
N LYS A 189 -30.43 -13.85 9.49
CA LYS A 189 -31.03 -15.19 9.59
C LYS A 189 -30.46 -16.16 8.55
N THR A 190 -29.42 -15.79 7.83
CA THR A 190 -28.77 -16.59 6.80
C THR A 190 -27.49 -17.21 7.36
N ASN A 191 -27.40 -18.53 7.28
CA ASN A 191 -26.21 -19.34 7.65
C ASN A 191 -25.01 -19.09 6.71
N VAL A 192 -24.96 -17.95 6.00
CA VAL A 192 -23.93 -17.67 5.00
C VAL A 192 -22.54 -17.73 5.59
N ILE A 193 -22.32 -17.11 6.76
CA ILE A 193 -21.01 -17.11 7.42
C ILE A 193 -20.59 -18.52 7.82
N ASP A 194 -21.52 -19.33 8.38
CA ASP A 194 -21.26 -20.71 8.79
C ASP A 194 -20.92 -21.59 7.57
N VAL A 195 -21.55 -21.32 6.42
CA VAL A 195 -21.25 -22.00 5.15
C VAL A 195 -19.83 -21.65 4.67
N TYR A 196 -19.47 -20.35 4.65
CA TYR A 196 -18.13 -19.93 4.22
C TYR A 196 -17.04 -20.40 5.18
N VAL A 197 -17.29 -20.39 6.50
CA VAL A 197 -16.37 -20.98 7.48
C VAL A 197 -16.21 -22.49 7.23
N THR A 198 -17.28 -23.19 6.86
CA THR A 198 -17.23 -24.62 6.51
C THR A 198 -16.38 -24.86 5.25
N PHE A 199 -16.56 -24.01 4.21
CA PHE A 199 -15.74 -24.10 3.00
C PHE A 199 -14.27 -23.80 3.28
N LEU A 200 -14.01 -22.78 4.07
CA LEU A 200 -12.66 -22.40 4.46
C LEU A 200 -11.98 -23.52 5.25
N ARG A 201 -12.65 -24.11 6.25
CA ARG A 201 -12.15 -25.27 7.02
C ARG A 201 -11.83 -26.47 6.14
N LYS A 202 -12.63 -26.75 5.11
CA LYS A 202 -12.35 -27.84 4.17
C LYS A 202 -11.01 -27.65 3.47
N LYS A 203 -10.63 -26.40 3.18
CA LYS A 203 -9.41 -26.07 2.44
C LYS A 203 -8.20 -25.91 3.36
N ILE A 204 -8.35 -25.26 4.51
CA ILE A 204 -7.21 -24.92 5.36
C ILE A 204 -7.04 -25.82 6.59
N ASP A 205 -8.07 -26.57 7.01
CA ASP A 205 -8.00 -27.38 8.24
C ASP A 205 -8.12 -28.89 8.02
N ARG A 206 -8.85 -29.30 6.95
CA ARG A 206 -9.24 -30.70 6.80
C ARG A 206 -8.07 -31.68 6.59
N ILE A 207 -7.08 -31.23 5.79
CA ILE A 207 -5.93 -32.05 5.39
C ILE A 207 -4.71 -31.86 6.30
N PHE A 208 -4.81 -30.94 7.26
CA PHE A 208 -3.71 -30.59 8.16
C PHE A 208 -3.97 -31.10 9.58
N PRO A 209 -2.91 -31.51 10.32
CA PRO A 209 -3.07 -32.14 11.64
C PRO A 209 -3.64 -31.16 12.69
N HIS A 210 -3.29 -29.88 12.60
CA HIS A 210 -3.75 -28.86 13.52
C HIS A 210 -4.85 -27.99 12.89
N LYS A 211 -5.95 -27.81 13.63
CA LYS A 211 -7.05 -26.92 13.18
C LYS A 211 -6.78 -25.50 13.67
N LEU A 212 -6.92 -24.54 12.78
CA LEU A 212 -6.73 -23.13 13.11
C LEU A 212 -8.04 -22.41 13.42
N ILE A 213 -9.16 -22.78 12.74
CA ILE A 213 -10.45 -22.12 12.94
C ILE A 213 -11.32 -22.93 13.91
N HIS A 214 -11.64 -22.32 15.05
CA HIS A 214 -12.47 -22.93 16.09
C HIS A 214 -13.79 -22.19 16.23
N THR A 215 -14.85 -22.94 16.60
CA THR A 215 -16.16 -22.34 16.92
C THR A 215 -16.23 -22.10 18.43
N GLN A 216 -16.58 -20.87 18.81
CA GLN A 216 -16.99 -20.54 20.16
C GLN A 216 -18.50 -20.52 20.20
N VAL A 217 -19.09 -21.54 20.84
CA VAL A 217 -20.55 -21.76 20.87
C VAL A 217 -21.25 -20.51 21.41
N GLY A 218 -22.26 -20.01 20.69
CA GLY A 218 -23.01 -18.81 21.06
C GLY A 218 -22.28 -17.48 20.81
N MET A 219 -20.96 -17.47 20.54
CA MET A 219 -20.19 -16.24 20.41
C MET A 219 -19.67 -15.98 18.98
N GLY A 220 -19.26 -17.01 18.23
CA GLY A 220 -18.70 -16.84 16.88
C GLY A 220 -17.53 -17.75 16.61
N TYR A 221 -16.47 -17.19 16.01
CA TYR A 221 -15.28 -17.94 15.58
C TYR A 221 -14.00 -17.33 16.12
N ILE A 222 -13.01 -18.16 16.32
CA ILE A 222 -11.66 -17.75 16.69
C ILE A 222 -10.65 -18.50 15.81
N LEU A 223 -9.68 -17.77 15.29
CA LEU A 223 -8.51 -18.34 14.64
C LEU A 223 -7.33 -18.25 15.61
N LYS A 224 -6.75 -19.40 15.92
CA LYS A 224 -5.61 -19.50 16.86
C LYS A 224 -4.69 -20.65 16.48
N ASP A 225 -3.46 -20.53 16.89
CA ASP A 225 -2.52 -21.62 16.97
C ASP A 225 -2.88 -22.45 18.22
N SER A 226 -3.07 -23.73 18.06
CA SER A 226 -3.56 -24.64 19.14
C SER A 226 -2.42 -25.01 20.09
#